data_172ef5d31f7eb84259a5d6aa2d5a0e31
#
_entry.id   172ef5d31f7eb84259a5d6aa2d5a0e31
#
_cell.length_a   1.000
_cell.length_b   1.000
_cell.length_c   1.000
_cell.angle_alpha   90.00
_cell.angle_beta   90.00
_cell.angle_gamma   90.00
#
_symmetry.space_group_name_H-M   'P 1'
#
loop_
_entity.id
_entity.type
_entity.pdbx_description
1 polymer ?
#
loop_
_entity_poly.entity_id
_entity_poly.type
_entity_poly.pdbx_seq_one_letter_code
_entity_poly.pdbx_strand_id
1 'polypeptide(L)'
;FKMVLSDQMAEAKVLDVEWNASKDGYLKPKVRIEPVKLGGVTIEKATGFNASFIESNNIGVGSLIEIIRSGDVIPYIRSVITPSEQPLMPNVPYIWNDTHVDILLENKNDDENVRSKNIAGFFKGLDVDGLGDKNVNKIIDAGFDSIPKIIKMTKQQLLTIDGFKEKMAIKLHDGIQDKVNNASLSKIMAVSNMFGRGF
;
A
#
# COMPACT_ATOMS: atom_id res chain seq x y z
N PHE A 1 8.84 -17.59 -27.76
CA PHE A 1 10.07 -17.67 -26.94
C PHE A 1 10.45 -16.26 -26.51
N LYS A 2 10.14 -15.88 -25.27
CA LYS A 2 10.64 -14.65 -24.69
C LYS A 2 12.06 -14.95 -24.18
N MET A 3 13.09 -14.51 -24.92
CA MET A 3 14.45 -14.53 -24.42
C MET A 3 14.52 -13.58 -23.22
N VAL A 4 14.71 -14.10 -22.02
CA VAL A 4 15.11 -13.30 -20.87
C VAL A 4 16.58 -12.96 -21.11
N LEU A 5 16.86 -11.71 -21.45
CA LEU A 5 18.23 -11.22 -21.61
C LEU A 5 18.94 -11.35 -20.25
N SER A 6 20.15 -11.91 -20.25
CA SER A 6 20.99 -12.10 -19.06
C SER A 6 21.25 -10.82 -18.26
N ASP A 7 21.05 -9.65 -18.87
CA ASP A 7 21.27 -8.34 -18.27
C ASP A 7 20.16 -7.89 -17.30
N GLN A 8 19.14 -8.72 -17.09
CA GLN A 8 18.00 -8.42 -16.22
C GLN A 8 18.05 -9.12 -14.85
N MET A 9 19.17 -9.72 -14.50
CA MET A 9 19.41 -10.34 -13.20
C MET A 9 20.59 -9.67 -12.51
N ALA A 10 20.48 -9.46 -11.20
CA ALA A 10 21.56 -8.95 -10.38
C ALA A 10 21.48 -9.51 -8.97
N GLU A 11 22.66 -9.67 -8.36
CA GLU A 11 22.76 -9.95 -6.92
C GLU A 11 22.72 -8.64 -6.14
N ALA A 12 22.03 -8.65 -5.02
CA ALA A 12 21.91 -7.50 -4.16
C ALA A 12 21.85 -7.90 -2.69
N LYS A 13 22.48 -7.09 -1.85
CA LYS A 13 22.43 -7.25 -0.40
C LYS A 13 21.20 -6.56 0.16
N VAL A 14 20.50 -7.26 1.04
CA VAL A 14 19.32 -6.72 1.73
C VAL A 14 19.75 -5.76 2.82
N LEU A 15 19.19 -4.56 2.78
CA LEU A 15 19.39 -3.51 3.78
C LEU A 15 18.27 -3.49 4.82
N ASP A 16 17.03 -3.80 4.39
CA ASP A 16 15.85 -3.72 5.23
C ASP A 16 14.66 -4.45 4.61
N VAL A 17 13.66 -4.77 5.40
CA VAL A 17 12.35 -5.26 4.94
C VAL A 17 11.28 -4.31 5.45
N GLU A 18 10.72 -3.51 4.54
CA GLU A 18 9.63 -2.60 4.83
C GLU A 18 8.30 -3.35 4.81
N TRP A 19 7.49 -3.19 5.84
CA TRP A 19 6.17 -3.79 5.95
C TRP A 19 5.08 -2.75 5.78
N ASN A 20 4.29 -2.89 4.73
CA ASN A 20 3.26 -1.92 4.36
C ASN A 20 1.87 -2.51 4.56
N ALA A 21 1.06 -1.86 5.40
CA ALA A 21 -0.31 -2.28 5.62
C ALA A 21 -1.19 -2.01 4.38
N SER A 22 -1.97 -3.02 3.98
CA SER A 22 -3.06 -2.86 3.02
C SER A 22 -4.30 -2.27 3.69
N LYS A 23 -5.31 -1.89 2.92
CA LYS A 23 -6.60 -1.44 3.45
C LYS A 23 -7.30 -2.47 4.35
N ASP A 24 -7.02 -3.75 4.15
CA ASP A 24 -7.61 -4.86 4.91
C ASP A 24 -6.75 -5.26 6.12
N GLY A 25 -5.65 -4.55 6.36
CA GLY A 25 -4.71 -4.79 7.46
C GLY A 25 -3.64 -5.84 7.18
N TYR A 26 -3.56 -6.40 5.96
CA TYR A 26 -2.47 -7.29 5.59
C TYR A 26 -1.16 -6.52 5.49
N LEU A 27 -0.11 -7.03 6.12
CA LEU A 27 1.25 -6.50 6.03
C LEU A 27 1.96 -7.14 4.83
N LYS A 28 2.32 -6.31 3.85
CA LYS A 28 3.02 -6.76 2.64
C LYS A 28 4.48 -6.33 2.68
N PRO A 29 5.42 -7.29 2.52
CA PRO A 29 6.84 -6.99 2.58
C PRO A 29 7.35 -6.37 1.28
N LYS A 30 8.23 -5.39 1.42
CA LYS A 30 9.02 -4.79 0.37
C LYS A 30 10.47 -4.78 0.80
N VAL A 31 11.30 -5.54 0.11
CA VAL A 31 12.70 -5.70 0.47
C VAL A 31 13.51 -4.54 -0.09
N ARG A 32 14.17 -3.80 0.80
CA ARG A 32 15.13 -2.75 0.45
C ARG A 32 16.51 -3.36 0.28
N ILE A 33 17.18 -3.01 -0.82
CA ILE A 33 18.46 -3.57 -1.22
C ILE A 33 19.50 -2.48 -1.46
N GLU A 34 20.77 -2.84 -1.44
CA GLU A 34 21.81 -1.99 -1.99
C GLU A 34 21.48 -1.67 -3.46
N PRO A 35 21.62 -0.40 -3.89
CA PRO A 35 21.26 -0.01 -5.25
C PRO A 35 22.03 -0.80 -6.30
N VAL A 36 21.34 -1.45 -7.21
CA VAL A 36 21.93 -2.18 -8.34
C VAL A 36 21.35 -1.68 -9.66
N LYS A 37 22.19 -1.63 -10.69
CA LYS A 37 21.74 -1.29 -12.04
C LYS A 37 21.24 -2.52 -12.76
N LEU A 38 19.99 -2.48 -13.23
CA LEU A 38 19.36 -3.57 -13.93
C LEU A 38 18.52 -3.05 -15.11
N GLY A 39 18.88 -3.41 -16.33
CA GLY A 39 18.20 -2.94 -17.52
C GLY A 39 18.21 -1.41 -17.69
N GLY A 40 19.31 -0.74 -17.34
CA GLY A 40 19.47 0.72 -17.45
C GLY A 40 18.80 1.53 -16.33
N VAL A 41 18.17 0.85 -15.35
CA VAL A 41 17.49 1.49 -14.21
C VAL A 41 18.16 1.10 -12.91
N THR A 42 18.25 2.01 -11.96
CA THR A 42 18.72 1.71 -10.60
C THR A 42 17.57 1.13 -9.80
N ILE A 43 17.77 -0.07 -9.25
CA ILE A 43 16.82 -0.80 -8.43
C ILE A 43 17.26 -0.71 -6.98
N GLU A 44 16.40 -0.25 -6.11
CA GLU A 44 16.63 -0.13 -4.66
C GLU A 44 15.65 -0.96 -3.84
N LYS A 45 14.58 -1.46 -4.47
CA LYS A 45 13.54 -2.24 -3.80
C LYS A 45 13.03 -3.36 -4.71
N ALA A 46 12.76 -4.51 -4.10
CA ALA A 46 12.12 -5.65 -4.75
C ALA A 46 10.89 -6.10 -3.95
N THR A 47 9.96 -6.79 -4.61
CA THR A 47 8.84 -7.39 -3.87
C THR A 47 9.32 -8.56 -3.02
N GLY A 48 8.86 -8.61 -1.77
CA GLY A 48 9.09 -9.73 -0.84
C GLY A 48 7.97 -10.77 -0.88
N PHE A 49 7.05 -10.71 -1.85
CA PHE A 49 5.89 -11.58 -2.03
C PHE A 49 4.92 -11.55 -0.84
N ASN A 50 5.18 -12.32 0.23
CA ASN A 50 4.35 -12.46 1.41
C ASN A 50 5.22 -12.75 2.65
N ALA A 51 4.58 -12.82 3.82
CA ALA A 51 5.29 -13.02 5.08
C ALA A 51 5.94 -14.39 5.19
N SER A 52 5.27 -15.43 4.71
CA SER A 52 5.83 -16.80 4.69
C SER A 52 7.11 -16.88 3.86
N PHE A 53 7.18 -16.15 2.74
CA PHE A 53 8.38 -16.12 1.91
C PHE A 53 9.57 -15.47 2.65
N ILE A 54 9.34 -14.37 3.36
CA ILE A 54 10.38 -13.70 4.17
C ILE A 54 10.85 -14.61 5.31
N GLU A 55 9.91 -15.23 6.03
CA GLU A 55 10.20 -16.12 7.16
C GLU A 55 10.96 -17.38 6.70
N SER A 56 10.41 -18.11 5.73
CA SER A 56 10.95 -19.41 5.29
C SER A 56 12.32 -19.32 4.63
N ASN A 57 12.65 -18.17 4.05
CA ASN A 57 13.94 -17.95 3.39
C ASN A 57 14.92 -17.15 4.27
N ASN A 58 14.58 -16.86 5.52
CA ASN A 58 15.38 -16.04 6.43
C ASN A 58 15.88 -14.75 5.77
N ILE A 59 14.95 -14.00 5.15
CA ILE A 59 15.30 -12.73 4.52
C ILE A 59 15.35 -11.63 5.58
N GLY A 60 16.53 -11.09 5.80
CA GLY A 60 16.80 -10.03 6.75
C GLY A 60 17.98 -9.19 6.33
N VAL A 61 18.41 -8.28 7.20
CA VAL A 61 19.57 -7.42 6.94
C VAL A 61 20.81 -8.28 6.70
N GLY A 62 21.50 -8.02 5.60
CA GLY A 62 22.71 -8.74 5.19
C GLY A 62 22.48 -9.97 4.33
N SER A 63 21.24 -10.42 4.13
CA SER A 63 20.94 -11.47 3.14
C SER A 63 21.45 -11.08 1.76
N LEU A 64 22.00 -12.04 1.02
CA LEU A 64 22.33 -11.87 -0.40
C LEU A 64 21.22 -12.54 -1.24
N ILE A 65 20.60 -11.78 -2.11
CA ILE A 65 19.49 -12.23 -2.95
C ILE A 65 19.78 -11.98 -4.42
N GLU A 66 19.25 -12.84 -5.27
CA GLU A 66 19.22 -12.64 -6.70
C GLU A 66 17.86 -12.03 -7.08
N ILE A 67 17.89 -10.86 -7.72
CA ILE A 67 16.70 -10.18 -8.23
C ILE A 67 16.63 -10.27 -9.74
N ILE A 68 15.43 -10.30 -10.26
CA ILE A 68 15.15 -10.28 -11.69
C ILE A 68 14.12 -9.19 -12.00
N ARG A 69 14.32 -8.54 -13.13
CA ARG A 69 13.35 -7.59 -13.70
C ARG A 69 13.05 -8.01 -15.13
N SER A 70 11.79 -8.25 -15.44
CA SER A 70 11.31 -8.58 -16.78
C SER A 70 10.57 -7.37 -17.37
N GLY A 71 11.20 -6.67 -18.32
CA GLY A 71 10.64 -5.47 -18.94
C GLY A 71 10.40 -4.33 -17.91
N ASP A 72 9.24 -3.68 -17.96
CA ASP A 72 8.84 -2.60 -17.04
C ASP A 72 8.13 -3.12 -15.78
N VAL A 73 8.27 -4.42 -15.48
CA VAL A 73 7.65 -5.05 -14.31
C VAL A 73 8.46 -4.74 -13.05
N ILE A 74 7.77 -4.72 -11.90
CA ILE A 74 8.38 -4.54 -10.58
C ILE A 74 9.40 -5.65 -10.35
N PRO A 75 10.64 -5.31 -9.94
CA PRO A 75 11.65 -6.31 -9.61
C PRO A 75 11.20 -7.27 -8.51
N TYR A 76 11.50 -8.54 -8.67
CA TYR A 76 11.18 -9.54 -7.67
C TYR A 76 12.39 -10.43 -7.34
N ILE A 77 12.36 -11.06 -6.18
CA ILE A 77 13.39 -11.96 -5.70
C ILE A 77 13.22 -13.30 -6.42
N ARG A 78 14.25 -13.72 -7.17
CA ARG A 78 14.28 -15.00 -7.84
C ARG A 78 14.76 -16.11 -6.90
N SER A 79 15.82 -15.82 -6.15
CA SER A 79 16.42 -16.77 -5.21
C SER A 79 17.11 -16.03 -4.06
N VAL A 80 17.28 -16.74 -2.95
CA VAL A 80 18.09 -16.30 -1.81
C VAL A 80 19.41 -17.08 -1.86
N ILE A 81 20.50 -16.36 -2.08
CA ILE A 81 21.86 -16.96 -2.21
C ILE A 81 22.43 -17.22 -0.81
N THR A 82 22.34 -16.20 0.06
CA THR A 82 22.79 -16.31 1.44
C THR A 82 21.69 -15.74 2.35
N PRO A 83 21.05 -16.58 3.16
CA PRO A 83 20.06 -16.11 4.13
C PRO A 83 20.71 -15.34 5.27
N SER A 84 19.95 -14.52 5.99
CA SER A 84 20.36 -13.95 7.27
C SER A 84 20.18 -14.96 8.41
N GLU A 85 20.69 -14.63 9.58
CA GLU A 85 20.50 -15.47 10.78
C GLU A 85 19.03 -15.57 11.18
N GLN A 86 18.28 -14.48 10.98
CA GLN A 86 16.86 -14.37 11.31
C GLN A 86 16.12 -13.57 10.25
N PRO A 87 14.85 -13.92 9.93
CA PRO A 87 14.02 -13.11 9.05
C PRO A 87 13.67 -11.78 9.71
N LEU A 88 13.66 -10.71 8.94
CA LEU A 88 13.24 -9.39 9.43
C LEU A 88 11.73 -9.23 9.33
N MET A 89 11.04 -9.70 10.36
CA MET A 89 9.58 -9.59 10.50
C MET A 89 9.20 -8.18 11.01
N PRO A 90 7.92 -7.76 10.89
CA PRO A 90 7.51 -6.42 11.31
C PRO A 90 7.62 -6.23 12.82
N ASN A 91 7.94 -5.00 13.20
CA ASN A 91 8.08 -4.59 14.61
C ASN A 91 6.74 -4.08 15.23
N VAL A 92 5.62 -4.58 14.75
CA VAL A 92 4.28 -4.26 15.23
C VAL A 92 3.54 -5.56 15.54
N PRO A 93 2.55 -5.57 16.46
CA PRO A 93 1.74 -6.75 16.74
C PRO A 93 1.02 -7.23 15.49
N TYR A 94 1.19 -8.50 15.15
CA TYR A 94 0.56 -9.13 13.99
C TYR A 94 0.10 -10.55 14.31
N ILE A 95 -0.82 -11.04 13.50
CA ILE A 95 -1.29 -12.42 13.54
C ILE A 95 -1.15 -13.05 12.14
N TRP A 96 -0.86 -14.32 12.10
CA TRP A 96 -0.89 -15.09 10.85
C TRP A 96 -2.32 -15.37 10.41
N ASN A 97 -2.54 -15.38 9.09
CA ASN A 97 -3.79 -15.88 8.54
C ASN A 97 -3.86 -17.41 8.62
N ASP A 98 -5.05 -17.98 8.37
CA ASP A 98 -5.30 -19.44 8.49
C ASP A 98 -4.38 -20.30 7.61
N THR A 99 -3.89 -19.76 6.51
CA THR A 99 -2.99 -20.46 5.58
C THR A 99 -1.51 -20.32 5.94
N HIS A 100 -1.16 -19.52 6.95
CA HIS A 100 0.21 -19.18 7.32
C HIS A 100 1.05 -18.62 6.15
N VAL A 101 0.41 -17.89 5.25
CA VAL A 101 1.05 -17.23 4.09
C VAL A 101 1.26 -15.75 4.33
N ASP A 102 0.24 -15.11 4.85
CA ASP A 102 0.21 -13.67 5.10
C ASP A 102 0.00 -13.36 6.57
N ILE A 103 0.48 -12.20 7.00
CA ILE A 103 0.25 -11.65 8.34
C ILE A 103 -0.64 -10.42 8.27
N LEU A 104 -1.42 -10.21 9.33
CA LEU A 104 -2.32 -9.08 9.49
C LEU A 104 -1.96 -8.31 10.75
N LEU A 105 -2.16 -6.99 10.73
CA LEU A 105 -2.12 -6.19 11.94
C LEU A 105 -3.16 -6.69 12.94
N GLU A 106 -2.74 -6.89 14.20
CA GLU A 106 -3.64 -7.30 15.29
C GLU A 106 -4.70 -6.21 15.54
N ASN A 107 -4.29 -4.94 15.55
CA ASN A 107 -5.16 -3.78 15.77
C ASN A 107 -5.31 -2.92 14.50
N LYS A 108 -5.76 -3.52 13.39
CA LYS A 108 -5.87 -2.84 12.09
C LYS A 108 -6.72 -1.57 12.12
N ASN A 109 -7.71 -1.46 13.00
CA ASN A 109 -8.63 -0.31 13.06
C ASN A 109 -7.96 0.94 13.63
N ASP A 110 -6.90 0.78 14.41
CA ASP A 110 -6.15 1.88 15.03
C ASP A 110 -4.97 2.35 14.15
N ASP A 111 -4.64 1.60 13.10
CA ASP A 111 -3.56 1.95 12.18
C ASP A 111 -3.97 3.06 11.21
N GLU A 112 -3.21 4.16 11.23
CA GLU A 112 -3.48 5.33 10.39
C GLU A 112 -3.36 5.03 8.90
N ASN A 113 -2.43 4.16 8.50
CA ASN A 113 -2.26 3.78 7.09
C ASN A 113 -3.43 2.93 6.60
N VAL A 114 -3.95 2.03 7.44
CA VAL A 114 -5.16 1.25 7.12
C VAL A 114 -6.35 2.18 6.99
N ARG A 115 -6.52 3.13 7.92
CA ARG A 115 -7.58 4.13 7.91
C ARG A 115 -7.53 5.00 6.65
N SER A 116 -6.37 5.55 6.34
CA SER A 116 -6.16 6.36 5.13
C SER A 116 -6.51 5.61 3.85
N LYS A 117 -6.04 4.36 3.71
CA LYS A 117 -6.32 3.53 2.55
C LYS A 117 -7.79 3.11 2.45
N ASN A 118 -8.46 2.88 3.57
CA ASN A 118 -9.89 2.61 3.59
C ASN A 118 -10.69 3.82 3.10
N ILE A 119 -10.35 5.01 3.58
CA ILE A 119 -10.99 6.26 3.15
C ILE A 119 -10.74 6.51 1.65
N ALA A 120 -9.50 6.42 1.20
CA ALA A 120 -9.17 6.56 -0.22
C ALA A 120 -9.88 5.52 -1.09
N GLY A 121 -9.92 4.27 -0.63
CA GLY A 121 -10.61 3.17 -1.31
C GLY A 121 -12.12 3.40 -1.42
N PHE A 122 -12.75 3.92 -0.38
CA PHE A 122 -14.18 4.26 -0.39
C PHE A 122 -14.50 5.29 -1.48
N PHE A 123 -13.81 6.43 -1.47
CA PHE A 123 -14.06 7.49 -2.45
C PHE A 123 -13.68 7.10 -3.87
N LYS A 124 -12.61 6.33 -4.04
CA LYS A 124 -12.25 5.75 -5.34
C LYS A 124 -13.34 4.80 -5.86
N GLY A 125 -13.91 3.98 -5.00
CA GLY A 125 -15.01 3.07 -5.35
C GLY A 125 -16.30 3.79 -5.73
N LEU A 126 -16.48 5.03 -5.27
CA LEU A 126 -17.57 5.93 -5.68
C LEU A 126 -17.22 6.78 -6.91
N ASP A 127 -16.07 6.59 -7.52
CA ASP A 127 -15.57 7.37 -8.66
C ASP A 127 -15.38 8.87 -8.34
N VAL A 128 -14.98 9.18 -7.10
CA VAL A 128 -14.61 10.55 -6.69
C VAL A 128 -13.15 10.80 -7.06
N ASP A 129 -12.91 11.72 -7.96
CA ASP A 129 -11.57 12.13 -8.37
C ASP A 129 -10.88 12.99 -7.32
N GLY A 130 -9.57 12.85 -7.20
CA GLY A 130 -8.72 13.73 -6.39
C GLY A 130 -8.56 13.31 -4.92
N LEU A 131 -9.20 12.24 -4.47
CA LEU A 131 -9.06 11.66 -3.13
C LEU A 131 -8.15 10.41 -3.13
N GLY A 132 -6.96 10.53 -3.70
CA GLY A 132 -5.91 9.52 -3.54
C GLY A 132 -5.19 9.65 -2.19
N ASP A 133 -4.35 8.67 -1.84
CA ASP A 133 -3.70 8.53 -0.54
C ASP A 133 -3.07 9.84 -0.01
N LYS A 134 -2.35 10.58 -0.87
CA LYS A 134 -1.69 11.84 -0.46
C LYS A 134 -2.69 12.92 0.00
N ASN A 135 -3.80 13.06 -0.69
CA ASN A 135 -4.80 14.06 -0.36
C ASN A 135 -5.66 13.63 0.83
N VAL A 136 -5.95 12.35 0.93
CA VAL A 136 -6.64 11.76 2.10
C VAL A 136 -5.80 11.95 3.36
N ASN A 137 -4.48 11.72 3.32
CA ASN A 137 -3.61 11.97 4.46
C ASN A 137 -3.65 13.43 4.92
N LYS A 138 -3.59 14.40 4.01
CA LYS A 138 -3.72 15.82 4.34
C LYS A 138 -5.07 16.17 5.00
N ILE A 139 -6.15 15.52 4.56
CA ILE A 139 -7.49 15.69 5.12
C ILE A 139 -7.55 15.10 6.53
N ILE A 140 -6.95 13.95 6.75
CA ILE A 140 -6.84 13.31 8.07
C ILE A 140 -6.02 14.17 9.02
N ASP A 141 -4.85 14.66 8.58
CA ASP A 141 -3.98 15.54 9.35
C ASP A 141 -4.69 16.85 9.76
N ALA A 142 -5.65 17.32 8.96
CA ALA A 142 -6.51 18.45 9.28
C ALA A 142 -7.67 18.10 10.24
N GLY A 143 -7.77 16.86 10.75
CA GLY A 143 -8.76 16.41 11.73
C GLY A 143 -10.01 15.75 11.14
N PHE A 144 -10.07 15.56 9.81
CA PHE A 144 -11.17 14.87 9.14
C PHE A 144 -10.79 13.40 8.85
N ASP A 145 -10.78 12.59 9.90
CA ASP A 145 -10.22 11.23 9.95
C ASP A 145 -11.22 10.10 9.68
N SER A 146 -12.42 10.44 9.19
CA SER A 146 -13.45 9.45 8.88
C SER A 146 -14.27 9.83 7.64
N ILE A 147 -14.81 8.80 6.97
CA ILE A 147 -15.67 8.98 5.79
C ILE A 147 -16.84 9.95 6.06
N PRO A 148 -17.61 9.81 7.17
CA PRO A 148 -18.70 10.75 7.46
C PRO A 148 -18.24 12.19 7.68
N LYS A 149 -17.09 12.41 8.31
CA LYS A 149 -16.52 13.76 8.48
C LYS A 149 -16.16 14.38 7.12
N ILE A 150 -15.55 13.60 6.23
CA ILE A 150 -15.15 14.08 4.89
C ILE A 150 -16.36 14.39 4.01
N ILE A 151 -17.41 13.55 4.05
CA ILE A 151 -18.66 13.81 3.32
C ILE A 151 -19.32 15.13 3.75
N LYS A 152 -19.21 15.47 5.04
CA LYS A 152 -19.80 16.69 5.61
C LYS A 152 -18.91 17.94 5.50
N MET A 153 -17.70 17.82 4.94
CA MET A 153 -16.81 18.97 4.79
C MET A 153 -17.40 20.03 3.89
N THR A 154 -17.24 21.28 4.32
CA THR A 154 -17.58 22.46 3.49
C THR A 154 -16.43 22.82 2.56
N LYS A 155 -16.71 23.59 1.50
CA LYS A 155 -15.68 24.16 0.61
C LYS A 155 -14.65 24.97 1.38
N GLN A 156 -15.08 25.74 2.38
CA GLN A 156 -14.19 26.54 3.22
C GLN A 156 -13.23 25.69 4.04
N GLN A 157 -13.71 24.58 4.62
CA GLN A 157 -12.85 23.66 5.35
C GLN A 157 -11.80 23.00 4.43
N LEU A 158 -12.19 22.63 3.21
CA LEU A 158 -11.23 22.11 2.22
C LEU A 158 -10.16 23.14 1.86
N LEU A 159 -10.50 24.43 1.80
CA LEU A 159 -9.55 25.52 1.54
C LEU A 159 -8.53 25.74 2.67
N THR A 160 -8.82 25.31 3.90
CA THR A 160 -7.86 25.41 5.01
C THR A 160 -6.74 24.36 4.94
N ILE A 161 -6.89 23.34 4.10
CA ILE A 161 -5.93 22.25 3.97
C ILE A 161 -4.78 22.68 3.05
N ASP A 162 -3.55 22.51 3.52
CA ASP A 162 -2.36 22.88 2.76
C ASP A 162 -2.30 22.20 1.39
N GLY A 163 -2.10 23.02 0.35
CA GLY A 163 -2.04 22.59 -1.04
C GLY A 163 -3.40 22.40 -1.73
N PHE A 164 -4.52 22.68 -1.05
CA PHE A 164 -5.86 22.68 -1.66
C PHE A 164 -6.23 24.08 -2.09
N LYS A 165 -6.12 24.34 -3.39
CA LYS A 165 -6.54 25.62 -3.99
C LYS A 165 -8.03 25.61 -4.31
N GLU A 166 -8.61 26.79 -4.54
CA GLU A 166 -10.04 27.00 -4.76
C GLU A 166 -10.64 26.04 -5.81
N LYS A 167 -10.02 25.92 -6.98
CA LYS A 167 -10.48 24.98 -8.03
C LYS A 167 -10.55 23.54 -7.56
N MET A 168 -9.57 23.11 -6.77
CA MET A 168 -9.51 21.76 -6.23
C MET A 168 -10.56 21.56 -5.13
N ALA A 169 -10.70 22.51 -4.22
CA ALA A 169 -11.70 22.45 -3.14
C ALA A 169 -13.13 22.39 -3.70
N ILE A 170 -13.45 23.18 -4.72
CA ILE A 170 -14.74 23.14 -5.40
C ILE A 170 -14.95 21.78 -6.08
N LYS A 171 -13.97 21.32 -6.88
CA LYS A 171 -14.05 20.03 -7.58
C LYS A 171 -14.26 18.86 -6.61
N LEU A 172 -13.51 18.82 -5.51
CA LEU A 172 -13.62 17.78 -4.49
C LEU A 172 -14.96 17.82 -3.78
N HIS A 173 -15.37 18.99 -3.29
CA HIS A 173 -16.65 19.12 -2.60
C HIS A 173 -17.82 18.70 -3.49
N ASP A 174 -17.90 19.26 -4.69
CA ASP A 174 -19.01 18.98 -5.60
C ASP A 174 -18.98 17.52 -6.09
N GLY A 175 -17.80 16.97 -6.32
CA GLY A 175 -17.61 15.56 -6.68
C GLY A 175 -18.05 14.60 -5.56
N ILE A 176 -17.70 14.89 -4.30
CA ILE A 176 -18.13 14.08 -3.14
C ILE A 176 -19.65 14.13 -3.03
N GLN A 177 -20.26 15.32 -3.05
CA GLN A 177 -21.71 15.48 -2.90
C GLN A 177 -22.46 14.77 -4.04
N ASP A 178 -22.05 14.97 -5.28
CA ASP A 178 -22.68 14.32 -6.44
C ASP A 178 -22.59 12.80 -6.37
N LYS A 179 -21.40 12.25 -6.14
CA LYS A 179 -21.19 10.81 -6.14
C LYS A 179 -21.83 10.08 -4.97
N VAL A 180 -21.83 10.70 -3.78
CA VAL A 180 -22.47 10.12 -2.59
C VAL A 180 -23.99 10.14 -2.73
N ASN A 181 -24.57 11.27 -3.19
CA ASN A 181 -26.01 11.41 -3.33
C ASN A 181 -26.60 10.51 -4.43
N ASN A 182 -25.83 10.21 -5.49
CA ASN A 182 -26.27 9.38 -6.61
C ASN A 182 -25.87 7.92 -6.48
N ALA A 183 -25.10 7.53 -5.44
CA ALA A 183 -24.70 6.13 -5.23
C ALA A 183 -25.87 5.29 -4.70
N SER A 184 -26.00 4.07 -5.24
CA SER A 184 -26.93 3.09 -4.68
C SER A 184 -26.45 2.59 -3.31
N LEU A 185 -27.39 2.19 -2.46
CA LEU A 185 -27.03 1.60 -1.15
C LEU A 185 -26.09 0.41 -1.30
N SER A 186 -26.33 -0.47 -2.28
CA SER A 186 -25.45 -1.62 -2.56
C SER A 186 -24.03 -1.19 -2.92
N LYS A 187 -23.88 -0.12 -3.72
CA LYS A 187 -22.55 0.42 -4.06
C LYS A 187 -21.85 0.99 -2.82
N ILE A 188 -22.56 1.74 -1.98
CA ILE A 188 -22.00 2.27 -0.72
C ILE A 188 -21.58 1.13 0.21
N MET A 189 -22.41 0.10 0.36
CA MET A 189 -22.08 -1.07 1.18
C MET A 189 -20.83 -1.80 0.66
N ALA A 190 -20.73 -2.01 -0.65
CA ALA A 190 -19.58 -2.67 -1.27
C ALA A 190 -18.27 -1.89 -1.08
N VAL A 191 -18.28 -0.57 -1.25
CA VAL A 191 -17.07 0.25 -1.13
C VAL A 191 -16.69 0.60 0.30
N SER A 192 -17.63 0.51 1.27
CA SER A 192 -17.38 0.78 2.68
C SER A 192 -16.51 -0.28 3.35
N ASN A 193 -16.38 -1.45 2.75
CA ASN A 193 -15.67 -2.62 3.28
C ASN A 193 -16.16 -3.07 4.67
N MET A 194 -17.36 -2.66 5.07
CA MET A 194 -17.94 -2.99 6.39
C MET A 194 -18.29 -4.48 6.52
N PHE A 195 -18.57 -5.14 5.41
CA PHE A 195 -19.00 -6.55 5.36
C PHE A 195 -17.91 -7.51 4.87
N GLY A 196 -16.65 -7.03 4.74
CA GLY A 196 -15.53 -7.82 4.25
C GLY A 196 -15.54 -8.01 2.73
N ARG A 197 -14.66 -8.91 2.25
CA ARG A 197 -14.58 -9.25 0.82
C ARG A 197 -15.73 -10.20 0.47
N GLY A 198 -16.53 -9.85 -0.50
CA GLY A 198 -17.58 -10.73 -1.02
C GLY A 198 -18.98 -10.10 -1.13
N PHE A 199 -19.07 -8.79 -0.91
CA PHE A 199 -20.28 -8.01 -1.22
C PHE A 199 -20.13 -7.22 -2.50
#